data_fbddba1b01f90aff7be8a282252c75c6
#
_entry.id   fbddba1b01f90aff7be8a282252c75c6
#
_cell.length_a   1.000
_cell.length_b   1.000
_cell.length_c   1.000
_cell.angle_alpha   90.00
_cell.angle_beta   90.00
_cell.angle_gamma   90.00
#
_symmetry.space_group_name_H-M   'P 1'
#
loop_
_entity.id
_entity.type
_entity.pdbx_description
1 polymer ?
#
loop_
_entity_poly.entity_id
_entity_poly.type
_entity_poly.pdbx_seq_one_letter_code
_entity_poly.pdbx_strand_id
1 'polypeptide(L)'
;MTIYIDVVLFENLIMNYIILLATGIILKIKIKHLRLIIASLIGAIYSIFGYISNIKAYSNMILKIILSIIIIYVAYNPQDVKKMWKELLVFYLTSFAFGGAAFALIYIVKPQDILMKNGLFLGTYPLKTVILAAIVTFILIIGVFKIVKSKISKKDMFKDIKINIEGKE
;
A
#
# COMPACT_ATOMS: atom_id res chain seq x y z
N MET A 1 -20.25 21.10 0.57
CA MET A 1 -18.87 20.70 0.87
C MET A 1 -18.09 20.79 -0.42
N THR A 2 -17.19 21.75 -0.55
CA THR A 2 -16.33 21.91 -1.74
C THR A 2 -15.21 20.88 -1.67
N ILE A 3 -15.22 19.90 -2.58
CA ILE A 3 -14.16 18.90 -2.70
C ILE A 3 -13.11 19.48 -3.64
N TYR A 4 -11.90 19.71 -3.15
CA TYR A 4 -10.78 20.14 -3.96
C TYR A 4 -10.18 18.92 -4.68
N ILE A 5 -10.47 18.81 -5.98
CA ILE A 5 -10.06 17.66 -6.82
C ILE A 5 -8.54 17.54 -6.91
N ASP A 6 -7.83 18.65 -6.93
CA ASP A 6 -6.37 18.72 -6.89
C ASP A 6 -5.80 18.09 -5.62
N VAL A 7 -6.38 18.40 -4.46
CA VAL A 7 -5.97 17.80 -3.17
C VAL A 7 -6.19 16.29 -3.19
N VAL A 8 -7.37 15.84 -3.64
CA VAL A 8 -7.68 14.41 -3.76
C VAL A 8 -6.69 13.68 -4.69
N LEU A 9 -6.33 14.33 -5.81
CA LEU A 9 -5.34 13.78 -6.74
C LEU A 9 -3.99 13.59 -6.07
N PHE A 10 -3.46 14.64 -5.42
CA PHE A 10 -2.15 14.61 -4.78
C PHE A 10 -2.10 13.62 -3.61
N GLU A 11 -3.12 13.58 -2.77
CA GLU A 11 -3.21 12.62 -1.66
C GLU A 11 -3.16 11.17 -2.18
N ASN A 12 -3.99 10.83 -3.16
CA ASN A 12 -4.02 9.48 -3.72
C ASN A 12 -2.74 9.14 -4.48
N LEU A 13 -2.14 10.11 -5.18
CA LEU A 13 -0.86 9.92 -5.87
C LEU A 13 0.25 9.55 -4.87
N ILE A 14 0.38 10.33 -3.80
CA ILE A 14 1.40 10.11 -2.76
C ILE A 14 1.16 8.78 -2.04
N MET A 15 -0.08 8.48 -1.63
CA MET A 15 -0.41 7.24 -0.94
C MET A 15 -0.15 6.02 -1.81
N ASN A 16 -0.60 6.02 -3.05
CA ASN A 16 -0.36 4.92 -3.99
C ASN A 16 1.14 4.72 -4.24
N TYR A 17 1.89 5.81 -4.42
CA TYR A 17 3.34 5.73 -4.60
C TYR A 17 4.04 5.10 -3.40
N ILE A 18 3.69 5.51 -2.18
CA ILE A 18 4.29 4.98 -0.94
C ILE A 18 3.93 3.49 -0.76
N ILE A 19 2.69 3.10 -1.02
CA ILE A 19 2.23 1.70 -0.97
C ILE A 19 3.00 0.84 -1.97
N LEU A 20 3.13 1.29 -3.23
CA LEU A 20 3.90 0.60 -4.25
C LEU A 20 5.38 0.52 -3.88
N LEU A 21 5.96 1.62 -3.39
CA LEU A 21 7.35 1.63 -2.93
C LEU A 21 7.60 0.61 -1.82
N ALA A 22 6.74 0.59 -0.79
CA ALA A 22 6.82 -0.37 0.31
C ALA A 22 6.68 -1.82 -0.18
N THR A 23 5.73 -2.09 -1.07
CA THR A 23 5.53 -3.40 -1.70
C THR A 23 6.80 -3.85 -2.44
N GLY A 24 7.41 -2.98 -3.24
CA GLY A 24 8.64 -3.29 -3.96
C GLY A 24 9.83 -3.58 -3.03
N ILE A 25 9.95 -2.85 -1.93
CA ILE A 25 10.99 -3.08 -0.90
C ILE A 25 10.76 -4.44 -0.21
N ILE A 26 9.54 -4.77 0.18
CA ILE A 26 9.18 -6.04 0.83
C ILE A 26 9.52 -7.21 -0.09
N LEU A 27 9.18 -7.12 -1.37
CA LEU A 27 9.43 -8.14 -2.36
C LEU A 27 10.87 -8.15 -2.90
N LYS A 28 11.69 -7.17 -2.52
CA LYS A 28 13.06 -6.96 -3.02
C LYS A 28 13.12 -6.85 -4.56
N ILE A 29 12.12 -6.24 -5.17
CA ILE A 29 12.08 -5.99 -6.61
C ILE A 29 12.95 -4.76 -6.92
N LYS A 30 13.62 -4.78 -8.07
CA LYS A 30 14.36 -3.61 -8.56
C LYS A 30 13.38 -2.47 -8.87
N ILE A 31 13.42 -1.45 -8.03
CA ILE A 31 12.51 -0.31 -8.11
C ILE A 31 12.89 0.60 -9.29
N LYS A 32 11.91 0.92 -10.14
CA LYS A 32 12.00 1.93 -11.18
C LYS A 32 11.01 3.06 -10.85
N HIS A 33 11.50 4.15 -10.27
CA HIS A 33 10.67 5.25 -9.77
C HIS A 33 9.69 5.79 -10.80
N LEU A 34 10.08 5.95 -12.06
CA LEU A 34 9.18 6.39 -13.13
C LEU A 34 7.94 5.47 -13.29
N ARG A 35 8.14 4.15 -13.23
CA ARG A 35 7.02 3.20 -13.32
C ARG A 35 6.09 3.29 -12.12
N LEU A 36 6.66 3.48 -10.92
CA LEU A 36 5.86 3.67 -9.71
C LEU A 36 5.02 4.95 -9.79
N ILE A 37 5.60 6.04 -10.30
CA ILE A 37 4.88 7.30 -10.49
C ILE A 37 3.72 7.13 -11.47
N ILE A 38 3.96 6.50 -12.62
CA ILE A 38 2.90 6.25 -13.63
C ILE A 38 1.80 5.34 -13.03
N ALA A 39 2.18 4.27 -12.35
CA ALA A 39 1.23 3.36 -11.71
C ALA A 39 0.40 4.06 -10.61
N SER A 40 1.04 4.90 -9.79
CA SER A 40 0.34 5.68 -8.76
C SER A 40 -0.58 6.73 -9.34
N LEU A 41 -0.22 7.33 -10.49
CA LEU A 41 -1.06 8.27 -11.21
C LEU A 41 -2.35 7.60 -11.73
N ILE A 42 -2.26 6.38 -12.27
CA ILE A 42 -3.43 5.60 -12.69
C ILE A 42 -4.40 5.42 -11.52
N GLY A 43 -3.89 5.01 -10.35
CA GLY A 43 -4.72 4.87 -9.15
C GLY A 43 -5.32 6.19 -8.65
N ALA A 44 -4.57 7.29 -8.72
CA ALA A 44 -5.04 8.61 -8.33
C ALA A 44 -6.14 9.15 -9.25
N ILE A 45 -6.00 8.95 -10.57
CA ILE A 45 -7.02 9.32 -11.56
C ILE A 45 -8.31 8.51 -11.31
N TYR A 46 -8.19 7.21 -11.05
CA TYR A 46 -9.36 6.40 -10.71
C TYR A 46 -10.08 6.91 -9.46
N SER A 47 -9.36 7.37 -8.45
CA SER A 47 -9.96 7.94 -7.24
C SER A 47 -10.77 9.20 -7.54
N ILE A 48 -10.29 10.08 -8.45
CA ILE A 48 -11.04 11.28 -8.88
C ILE A 48 -12.35 10.88 -9.56
N PHE A 49 -12.33 9.89 -10.45
CA PHE A 49 -13.55 9.41 -11.08
C PHE A 49 -14.59 8.94 -10.06
N GLY A 50 -14.15 8.37 -8.94
CA GLY A 50 -15.04 7.98 -7.85
C GLY A 50 -15.70 9.15 -7.12
N TYR A 51 -15.04 10.29 -7.05
CA TYR A 51 -15.61 11.50 -6.44
C TYR A 51 -16.58 12.24 -7.39
N ILE A 52 -16.28 12.25 -8.70
CA ILE A 52 -17.07 12.99 -9.70
C ILE A 52 -18.27 12.18 -10.16
N SER A 53 -18.11 10.87 -10.33
CA SER A 53 -19.15 10.01 -10.87
C SER A 53 -20.00 9.42 -9.75
N ASN A 54 -21.28 9.76 -9.72
CA ASN A 54 -22.28 9.04 -8.91
C ASN A 54 -22.58 7.62 -9.45
N ILE A 55 -21.65 7.05 -10.23
CA ILE A 55 -21.83 5.79 -10.94
C ILE A 55 -21.67 4.63 -9.97
N LYS A 56 -22.68 3.81 -9.80
CA LYS A 56 -22.65 2.55 -9.03
C LYS A 56 -21.50 1.62 -9.48
N ALA A 57 -21.05 1.74 -10.74
CA ALA A 57 -19.93 0.99 -11.29
C ALA A 57 -18.59 1.23 -10.53
N TYR A 58 -18.37 2.43 -9.96
CA TYR A 58 -17.17 2.71 -9.16
C TYR A 58 -17.06 1.84 -7.90
N SER A 59 -18.21 1.46 -7.33
CA SER A 59 -18.28 0.56 -6.17
C SER A 59 -18.03 -0.91 -6.54
N ASN A 60 -17.94 -1.24 -7.84
CA ASN A 60 -17.80 -2.62 -8.29
C ASN A 60 -16.43 -3.19 -7.91
N MET A 61 -16.44 -4.28 -7.13
CA MET A 61 -15.25 -4.96 -6.66
C MET A 61 -14.40 -5.49 -7.83
N ILE A 62 -15.03 -5.93 -8.92
CA ILE A 62 -14.34 -6.47 -10.10
C ILE A 62 -13.47 -5.39 -10.75
N LEU A 63 -13.98 -4.16 -10.90
CA LEU A 63 -13.21 -3.05 -11.47
C LEU A 63 -11.99 -2.69 -10.60
N LYS A 64 -12.13 -2.74 -9.27
CA LYS A 64 -11.02 -2.50 -8.35
C LYS A 64 -9.92 -3.57 -8.49
N ILE A 65 -10.31 -4.83 -8.67
CA ILE A 65 -9.35 -5.93 -8.88
C ILE A 65 -8.63 -5.76 -10.23
N ILE A 66 -9.36 -5.48 -11.31
CA ILE A 66 -8.75 -5.24 -12.63
C ILE A 66 -7.79 -4.06 -12.57
N LEU A 67 -8.18 -2.96 -11.93
CA LEU A 67 -7.32 -1.80 -11.75
C LEU A 67 -6.05 -2.14 -10.98
N SER A 68 -6.16 -2.91 -9.90
CA SER A 68 -5.00 -3.34 -9.10
C SER A 68 -4.02 -4.18 -9.93
N ILE A 69 -4.53 -5.05 -10.80
CA ILE A 69 -3.70 -5.84 -11.73
C ILE A 69 -2.96 -4.92 -12.70
N ILE A 70 -3.64 -3.92 -13.27
CA ILE A 70 -3.02 -2.92 -14.16
C ILE A 70 -1.94 -2.14 -13.44
N ILE A 71 -2.21 -1.64 -12.22
CA ILE A 71 -1.26 -0.89 -11.41
C ILE A 71 0.00 -1.72 -11.14
N ILE A 72 -0.14 -2.99 -10.72
CA ILE A 72 0.97 -3.89 -10.46
C ILE A 72 1.77 -4.19 -11.73
N TYR A 73 1.09 -4.42 -12.85
CA TYR A 73 1.74 -4.67 -14.13
C TYR A 73 2.58 -3.47 -14.58
N VAL A 74 2.05 -2.26 -14.48
CA VAL A 74 2.76 -1.02 -14.83
C VAL A 74 3.94 -0.77 -13.87
N ALA A 75 3.74 -0.97 -12.56
CA ALA A 75 4.74 -0.72 -11.54
C ALA A 75 5.95 -1.65 -11.65
N TYR A 76 5.72 -2.96 -11.74
CA TYR A 76 6.78 -3.96 -11.59
C TYR A 76 7.07 -4.78 -12.85
N ASN A 77 6.13 -4.83 -13.81
CA ASN A 77 6.25 -5.63 -15.05
C ASN A 77 6.61 -7.09 -14.76
N PRO A 78 5.74 -7.83 -14.05
CA PRO A 78 6.00 -9.22 -13.70
C PRO A 78 6.15 -10.07 -14.96
N GLN A 79 7.16 -10.95 -14.97
CA GLN A 79 7.44 -11.83 -16.12
C GLN A 79 6.54 -13.06 -16.17
N ASP A 80 6.03 -13.47 -14.98
CA ASP A 80 5.24 -14.68 -14.78
C ASP A 80 3.96 -14.38 -14.01
N VAL A 81 2.90 -15.14 -14.29
CA VAL A 81 1.61 -15.04 -13.58
C VAL A 81 1.78 -15.32 -12.08
N LYS A 82 2.67 -16.26 -11.69
CA LYS A 82 2.95 -16.57 -10.28
C LYS A 82 3.55 -15.37 -9.55
N LYS A 83 4.48 -14.64 -10.20
CA LYS A 83 5.07 -13.42 -9.63
C LYS A 83 4.02 -12.34 -9.50
N MET A 84 3.17 -12.15 -10.51
CA MET A 84 2.08 -11.17 -10.50
C MET A 84 1.12 -11.40 -9.32
N TRP A 85 0.69 -12.63 -9.07
CA TRP A 85 -0.16 -12.96 -7.92
C TRP A 85 0.53 -12.68 -6.58
N LYS A 86 1.81 -13.01 -6.45
CA LYS A 86 2.58 -12.70 -5.25
C LYS A 86 2.70 -11.19 -5.02
N GLU A 87 2.99 -10.43 -6.07
CA GLU A 87 3.08 -8.97 -6.02
C GLU A 87 1.73 -8.34 -5.66
N LEU A 88 0.64 -8.84 -6.26
CA LEU A 88 -0.72 -8.41 -5.98
C LEU A 88 -1.11 -8.68 -4.51
N LEU A 89 -0.82 -9.87 -3.99
CA LEU A 89 -1.10 -10.23 -2.61
C LEU A 89 -0.35 -9.31 -1.63
N VAL A 90 0.95 -9.11 -1.84
CA VAL A 90 1.75 -8.22 -0.98
C VAL A 90 1.28 -6.76 -1.12
N PHE A 91 0.90 -6.32 -2.32
CA PHE A 91 0.31 -5.00 -2.53
C PHE A 91 -0.98 -4.82 -1.72
N TYR A 92 -1.90 -5.79 -1.72
CA TYR A 92 -3.11 -5.72 -0.90
C TYR A 92 -2.80 -5.70 0.59
N LEU A 93 -1.90 -6.57 1.06
CA LEU A 93 -1.48 -6.59 2.47
C LEU A 93 -0.88 -5.24 2.89
N THR A 94 -0.02 -4.66 2.05
CA THR A 94 0.56 -3.35 2.29
C THR A 94 -0.52 -2.27 2.29
N SER A 95 -1.44 -2.29 1.32
CA SER A 95 -2.55 -1.34 1.23
C SER A 95 -3.46 -1.39 2.46
N PHE A 96 -3.79 -2.58 2.95
CA PHE A 96 -4.57 -2.74 4.18
C PHE A 96 -3.82 -2.21 5.41
N ALA A 97 -2.52 -2.46 5.50
CA ALA A 97 -1.70 -1.96 6.60
C ALA A 97 -1.65 -0.42 6.59
N PHE A 98 -1.44 0.20 5.42
CA PHE A 98 -1.44 1.65 5.27
C PHE A 98 -2.83 2.26 5.53
N GLY A 99 -3.87 1.68 4.96
CA GLY A 99 -5.25 2.12 5.16
C GLY A 99 -5.68 2.02 6.61
N GLY A 100 -5.40 0.90 7.28
CA GLY A 100 -5.69 0.68 8.68
C GLY A 100 -4.93 1.63 9.62
N ALA A 101 -3.65 1.87 9.35
CA ALA A 101 -2.84 2.80 10.15
C ALA A 101 -3.27 4.26 9.92
N ALA A 102 -3.58 4.65 8.69
CA ALA A 102 -4.12 5.97 8.40
C ALA A 102 -5.45 6.19 9.11
N PHE A 103 -6.36 5.20 9.04
CA PHE A 103 -7.63 5.23 9.76
C PHE A 103 -7.45 5.36 11.27
N ALA A 104 -6.57 4.55 11.87
CA ALA A 104 -6.28 4.60 13.30
C ALA A 104 -5.74 5.96 13.73
N LEU A 105 -4.82 6.56 12.96
CA LEU A 105 -4.27 7.89 13.24
C LEU A 105 -5.34 8.97 13.16
N ILE A 106 -6.20 8.94 12.14
CA ILE A 106 -7.31 9.88 11.99
C ILE A 106 -8.27 9.74 13.19
N TYR A 107 -8.59 8.51 13.56
CA TYR A 107 -9.47 8.24 14.71
C TYR A 107 -8.92 8.79 16.04
N ILE A 108 -7.60 8.69 16.25
CA ILE A 108 -6.94 9.23 17.46
C ILE A 108 -6.93 10.76 17.44
N VAL A 109 -6.67 11.38 16.27
CA VAL A 109 -6.49 12.84 16.18
C VAL A 109 -7.83 13.58 16.11
N LYS A 110 -8.81 13.06 15.36
CA LYS A 110 -10.12 13.69 15.13
C LYS A 110 -11.24 12.66 14.92
N PRO A 111 -11.73 12.03 15.97
CA PRO A 111 -12.75 10.99 15.84
C PRO A 111 -14.11 11.50 15.30
N GLN A 112 -14.40 12.80 15.42
CA GLN A 112 -15.68 13.39 15.04
C GLN A 112 -15.83 13.68 13.55
N ASP A 113 -14.73 13.71 12.78
CA ASP A 113 -14.73 14.08 11.36
C ASP A 113 -14.78 12.86 10.41
N ILE A 114 -15.00 11.66 10.96
CA ILE A 114 -15.05 10.43 10.16
C ILE A 114 -16.43 10.24 9.56
N LEU A 115 -16.64 10.76 8.35
CA LEU A 115 -17.81 10.49 7.53
C LEU A 115 -17.46 9.51 6.41
N MET A 116 -18.13 8.37 6.40
CA MET A 116 -18.03 7.39 5.30
C MET A 116 -19.28 7.45 4.42
N LYS A 117 -19.12 7.70 3.14
CA LYS A 117 -20.18 7.58 2.15
C LYS A 117 -19.72 6.71 0.99
N ASN A 118 -20.45 5.64 0.70
CA ASN A 118 -20.15 4.69 -0.39
C ASN A 118 -18.73 4.09 -0.35
N GLY A 119 -18.18 3.88 0.87
CA GLY A 119 -16.82 3.36 1.03
C GLY A 119 -15.69 4.38 0.77
N LEU A 120 -16.05 5.66 0.65
CA LEU A 120 -15.12 6.78 0.55
C LEU A 120 -15.13 7.59 1.83
N PHE A 121 -13.94 7.98 2.30
CA PHE A 121 -13.82 8.92 3.40
C PHE A 121 -14.12 10.33 2.91
N LEU A 122 -15.13 10.97 3.50
CA LEU A 122 -15.54 12.34 3.19
C LEU A 122 -15.10 13.31 4.31
N GLY A 123 -13.92 13.12 4.87
CA GLY A 123 -13.36 14.04 5.85
C GLY A 123 -12.45 15.08 5.18
N THR A 124 -12.56 16.35 5.60
CA THR A 124 -11.61 17.40 5.20
C THR A 124 -10.37 17.28 6.09
N TYR A 125 -9.48 16.35 5.74
CA TYR A 125 -8.21 16.23 6.47
C TYR A 125 -7.17 17.16 5.86
N PRO A 126 -6.41 17.90 6.68
CA PRO A 126 -5.32 18.68 6.14
C PRO A 126 -4.30 17.71 5.51
N LEU A 127 -3.87 18.02 4.27
CA LEU A 127 -2.89 17.23 3.52
C LEU A 127 -1.66 16.82 4.36
N LYS A 128 -1.25 17.70 5.29
CA LYS A 128 -0.16 17.44 6.24
C LYS A 128 -0.41 16.22 7.13
N THR A 129 -1.65 15.99 7.58
CA THR A 129 -2.00 14.83 8.43
C THR A 129 -1.94 13.52 7.64
N VAL A 130 -2.40 13.53 6.39
CA VAL A 130 -2.35 12.35 5.50
C VAL A 130 -0.90 11.98 5.18
N ILE A 131 -0.07 12.98 4.84
CA ILE A 131 1.36 12.76 4.57
C ILE A 131 2.08 12.24 5.82
N LEU A 132 1.81 12.83 6.99
CA LEU A 132 2.41 12.37 8.25
C LEU A 132 2.02 10.92 8.54
N ALA A 133 0.74 10.58 8.41
CA ALA A 133 0.23 9.22 8.57
C ALA A 133 0.93 8.24 7.62
N ALA A 134 1.09 8.61 6.35
CA ALA A 134 1.77 7.81 5.36
C ALA A 134 3.25 7.57 5.72
N ILE A 135 3.98 8.61 6.15
CA ILE A 135 5.39 8.50 6.56
C ILE A 135 5.53 7.61 7.78
N VAL A 136 4.73 7.83 8.83
CA VAL A 136 4.76 7.03 10.06
C VAL A 136 4.47 5.56 9.74
N THR A 137 3.43 5.28 8.95
CA THR A 137 3.07 3.93 8.54
C THR A 137 4.18 3.27 7.72
N PHE A 138 4.80 4.00 6.81
CA PHE A 138 5.92 3.51 6.01
C PHE A 138 7.10 3.09 6.89
N ILE A 139 7.48 3.92 7.87
CA ILE A 139 8.55 3.61 8.82
C ILE A 139 8.20 2.37 9.66
N LEU A 140 6.96 2.27 10.15
CA LEU A 140 6.49 1.13 10.94
C LEU A 140 6.53 -0.18 10.13
N ILE A 141 6.02 -0.18 8.89
CA ILE A 141 6.00 -1.38 8.04
C ILE A 141 7.43 -1.85 7.74
N ILE A 142 8.32 -0.94 7.37
CA ILE A 142 9.71 -1.29 7.08
C ILE A 142 10.44 -1.73 8.35
N GLY A 143 10.19 -1.08 9.49
CA GLY A 143 10.74 -1.46 10.78
C GLY A 143 10.33 -2.87 11.18
N VAL A 144 9.03 -3.17 11.15
CA VAL A 144 8.49 -4.50 11.44
C VAL A 144 9.06 -5.56 10.49
N PHE A 145 9.09 -5.25 9.18
CA PHE A 145 9.67 -6.17 8.19
C PHE A 145 11.15 -6.46 8.45
N LYS A 146 11.95 -5.46 8.82
CA LYS A 146 13.37 -5.64 9.21
C LYS A 146 13.52 -6.52 10.43
N ILE A 147 12.70 -6.29 11.47
CA ILE A 147 12.74 -7.06 12.73
C ILE A 147 12.35 -8.53 12.46
N VAL A 148 11.25 -8.76 11.74
CA VAL A 148 10.79 -10.12 11.41
C VAL A 148 11.85 -10.86 10.59
N LYS A 149 12.43 -10.21 9.58
CA LYS A 149 13.48 -10.80 8.75
C LYS A 149 14.73 -11.15 9.57
N SER A 150 15.15 -10.26 10.49
CA SER A 150 16.29 -10.51 11.37
C SER A 150 16.05 -11.72 12.29
N LYS A 151 14.83 -11.87 12.83
CA LYS A 151 14.47 -13.03 13.68
C LYS A 151 14.47 -14.34 12.89
N ILE A 152 13.93 -14.34 11.67
CA ILE A 152 13.91 -15.52 10.80
C ILE A 152 15.34 -15.94 10.46
N SER A 153 16.18 -15.00 10.01
CA SER A 153 17.58 -15.28 9.66
C SER A 153 18.38 -15.85 10.83
N LYS A 154 18.17 -15.35 12.06
CA LYS A 154 18.81 -15.91 13.25
C LYS A 154 18.34 -17.33 13.53
N LYS A 155 17.03 -17.60 13.38
CA LYS A 155 16.48 -18.95 13.61
C LYS A 155 17.03 -19.98 12.62
N ASP A 156 17.18 -19.61 11.35
CA ASP A 156 17.75 -20.47 10.32
C ASP A 156 19.24 -20.77 10.62
N MET A 157 20.01 -19.75 11.01
CA MET A 157 21.41 -19.92 11.41
C MET A 157 21.58 -20.85 12.62
N PHE A 158 20.73 -20.76 13.65
CA PHE A 158 20.73 -21.67 14.79
C PHE A 158 20.38 -23.11 14.40
N LYS A 159 19.46 -23.29 13.44
CA LYS A 159 19.07 -24.59 12.93
C LYS A 159 20.21 -25.25 12.17
N ASP A 160 20.91 -24.50 11.31
CA ASP A 160 22.06 -25.00 10.55
C ASP A 160 23.25 -25.39 11.47
N ILE A 161 23.49 -24.61 12.54
CA ILE A 161 24.52 -24.94 13.55
C ILE A 161 24.15 -26.24 14.27
N LYS A 162 22.90 -26.42 14.67
CA LYS A 162 22.42 -27.64 15.35
C LYS A 162 22.60 -28.90 14.50
N ILE A 163 22.22 -28.84 13.22
CA ILE A 163 22.39 -29.93 12.26
C ILE A 163 23.88 -30.26 12.07
N ASN A 164 24.76 -29.26 12.02
CA ASN A 164 26.20 -29.48 11.87
C ASN A 164 26.85 -30.11 13.11
N ILE A 165 26.28 -29.91 14.29
CA ILE A 165 26.78 -30.52 15.54
C ILE A 165 26.32 -31.98 15.63
N GLU A 166 25.04 -32.25 15.35
CA GLU A 166 24.44 -33.61 15.38
C GLU A 166 24.96 -34.53 14.25
N GLY A 167 25.46 -33.97 13.15
CA GLY A 167 26.05 -34.74 12.04
C GLY A 167 27.55 -35.06 12.19
N LYS A 168 28.17 -34.71 13.35
CA LYS A 168 29.57 -35.02 13.68
C LYS A 168 29.73 -36.07 14.76
N GLU A 169 28.63 -36.59 15.29
CA GLU A 169 28.60 -37.80 16.14
C GLU A 169 28.32 -39.05 15.28
#